data_83dec163f9405cd796a331569c8f2890
#
_entry.id   83dec163f9405cd796a331569c8f2890
#
_cell.length_a   1.000
_cell.length_b   1.000
_cell.length_c   1.000
_cell.angle_alpha   90.00
_cell.angle_beta   90.00
_cell.angle_gamma   90.00
#
_symmetry.space_group_name_H-M   'P 1'
#
loop_
_entity.id
_entity.type
_entity.pdbx_description
1 polymer ?
#
loop_
_entity_poly.entity_id
_entity_poly.type
_entity_poly.pdbx_seq_one_letter_code
_entity_poly.pdbx_strand_id
1 'polypeptide(L)'
;MTEDGFVIVYTGGGKGKTTAALGMALRAVGYQHKVCMIQFIKGSWHYGEMDSSKRLTPEFELIPAGKGFVGILDDTSPKEEHERYAKEAIETCKEKILSEKYDLIILDEINYAVHLGLINIQSVIELIKNKPKKLDLVLTGNH
;
A
#
# COMPACT_ATOMS: atom_id res chain seq x y z
N MET A 1 9.20 -26.58 -1.40
CA MET A 1 10.33 -25.65 -1.41
C MET A 1 9.85 -24.26 -0.99
N THR A 2 10.51 -23.68 -0.05
CA THR A 2 10.12 -22.37 0.45
C THR A 2 11.06 -21.32 -0.14
N GLU A 3 10.52 -20.45 -0.96
CA GLU A 3 11.28 -19.34 -1.52
C GLU A 3 11.05 -18.08 -0.70
N ASP A 4 12.06 -17.22 -0.65
CA ASP A 4 11.92 -15.94 0.00
C ASP A 4 11.03 -15.03 -0.84
N GLY A 5 10.23 -14.22 -0.19
CA GLY A 5 9.39 -13.25 -0.86
C GLY A 5 10.19 -12.08 -1.42
N PHE A 6 9.62 -11.42 -2.42
CA PHE A 6 10.24 -10.30 -3.12
C PHE A 6 9.87 -8.96 -2.47
N VAL A 7 10.71 -7.98 -2.71
CA VAL A 7 10.36 -6.57 -2.55
C VAL A 7 10.43 -5.97 -3.95
N ILE A 8 9.30 -5.50 -4.44
CA ILE A 8 9.19 -4.92 -5.79
C ILE A 8 8.77 -3.47 -5.66
N VAL A 9 9.46 -2.58 -6.35
CA VAL A 9 9.13 -1.16 -6.37
C VAL A 9 8.78 -0.75 -7.80
N TYR A 10 7.53 -0.35 -8.02
CA TYR A 10 7.10 0.26 -9.28
C TYR A 10 7.16 1.77 -9.13
N THR A 11 8.08 2.40 -9.83
CA THR A 11 8.32 3.83 -9.74
C THR A 11 8.45 4.46 -11.13
N GLY A 12 8.62 5.77 -11.17
CA GLY A 12 8.77 6.52 -12.43
C GLY A 12 7.55 7.34 -12.77
N GLY A 13 7.68 8.18 -13.83
CA GLY A 13 6.64 9.11 -14.25
C GLY A 13 5.55 8.55 -15.15
N GLY A 14 5.69 7.29 -15.58
CA GLY A 14 4.71 6.69 -16.51
C GLY A 14 3.46 6.19 -15.81
N LYS A 15 2.51 5.76 -16.63
CA LYS A 15 1.25 5.17 -16.14
C LYS A 15 1.40 3.66 -15.99
N GLY A 16 0.54 3.06 -15.19
CA GLY A 16 0.44 1.62 -15.05
C GLY A 16 1.06 1.00 -13.81
N LYS A 17 1.61 1.83 -12.92
CA LYS A 17 2.21 1.32 -11.69
C LYS A 17 1.20 0.60 -10.79
N THR A 18 0.09 1.25 -10.49
CA THR A 18 -1.00 0.64 -9.71
C THR A 18 -1.61 -0.52 -10.47
N THR A 19 -1.79 -0.38 -11.78
CA THR A 19 -2.34 -1.45 -12.62
C THR A 19 -1.47 -2.69 -12.58
N ALA A 20 -0.14 -2.52 -12.63
CA ALA A 20 0.79 -3.64 -12.53
C ALA A 20 0.65 -4.36 -11.19
N ALA A 21 0.55 -3.61 -10.10
CA ALA A 21 0.37 -4.18 -8.77
C ALA A 21 -0.97 -4.92 -8.67
N LEU A 22 -2.05 -4.34 -9.20
CA LEU A 22 -3.36 -4.99 -9.24
C LEU A 22 -3.34 -6.27 -10.07
N GLY A 23 -2.57 -6.30 -11.15
CA GLY A 23 -2.38 -7.51 -11.94
C GLY A 23 -1.74 -8.62 -11.13
N MET A 24 -0.74 -8.28 -10.31
CA MET A 24 -0.13 -9.26 -9.40
C MET A 24 -1.15 -9.78 -8.39
N ALA A 25 -1.99 -8.88 -7.86
CA ALA A 25 -3.05 -9.27 -6.91
C ALA A 25 -4.04 -10.23 -7.55
N LEU A 26 -4.47 -9.94 -8.77
CA LEU A 26 -5.42 -10.80 -9.49
C LEU A 26 -4.86 -12.21 -9.68
N ARG A 27 -3.60 -12.31 -10.07
CA ARG A 27 -2.95 -13.62 -10.24
C ARG A 27 -2.82 -14.36 -8.91
N ALA A 28 -2.45 -13.64 -7.85
CA ALA A 28 -2.29 -14.25 -6.52
C ALA A 28 -3.63 -14.80 -6.01
N VAL A 29 -4.72 -14.06 -6.19
CA VAL A 29 -6.05 -14.49 -5.80
C VAL A 29 -6.43 -15.78 -6.55
N GLY A 30 -6.04 -15.90 -7.82
CA GLY A 30 -6.28 -17.11 -8.60
C GLY A 30 -5.61 -18.34 -8.01
N TYR A 31 -4.51 -18.15 -7.28
CA TYR A 31 -3.84 -19.24 -6.53
C TYR A 31 -4.35 -19.36 -5.10
N GLN A 32 -5.42 -18.65 -4.76
CA GLN A 32 -6.00 -18.61 -3.41
C GLN A 32 -5.06 -18.01 -2.37
N HIS A 33 -4.11 -17.18 -2.82
CA HIS A 33 -3.25 -16.43 -1.93
C HIS A 33 -4.01 -15.27 -1.30
N LYS A 34 -3.58 -14.86 -0.11
CA LYS A 34 -4.16 -13.74 0.62
C LYS A 34 -3.41 -12.46 0.26
N VAL A 35 -4.15 -11.47 -0.19
CA VAL A 35 -3.60 -10.19 -0.66
C VAL A 35 -4.20 -9.03 0.12
N CYS A 36 -3.35 -8.12 0.56
CA CYS A 36 -3.77 -6.87 1.19
C CYS A 36 -3.19 -5.70 0.39
N MET A 37 -4.03 -4.78 -0.02
CA MET A 37 -3.60 -3.55 -0.69
C MET A 37 -3.96 -2.36 0.17
N ILE A 38 -2.95 -1.57 0.53
CA ILE A 38 -3.10 -0.37 1.34
C ILE A 38 -2.86 0.83 0.43
N GLN A 39 -3.85 1.71 0.28
CA GLN A 39 -3.79 2.86 -0.63
C GLN A 39 -3.58 4.15 0.16
N PHE A 40 -2.48 4.85 -0.13
CA PHE A 40 -2.05 6.01 0.66
C PHE A 40 -2.62 7.34 0.22
N ILE A 41 -2.86 7.54 -1.07
CA ILE A 41 -3.17 8.87 -1.60
C ILE A 41 -4.62 9.02 -2.06
N LYS A 42 -5.28 7.95 -2.44
CA LYS A 42 -6.57 8.00 -3.12
C LYS A 42 -7.74 8.48 -2.26
N GLY A 43 -7.62 8.30 -0.95
CA GLY A 43 -8.52 8.92 0.02
C GLY A 43 -9.99 8.70 -0.22
N SER A 44 -10.74 9.80 -0.36
CA SER A 44 -12.20 9.76 -0.50
C SER A 44 -12.68 9.57 -1.95
N TRP A 45 -11.78 9.58 -2.93
CA TRP A 45 -12.17 9.38 -4.32
C TRP A 45 -12.51 7.92 -4.56
N HIS A 46 -13.50 7.69 -5.43
CA HIS A 46 -13.91 6.35 -5.80
C HIS A 46 -13.14 5.85 -7.01
N TYR A 47 -12.55 4.66 -6.89
CA TYR A 47 -11.83 4.01 -7.99
C TYR A 47 -12.42 2.63 -8.22
N GLY A 48 -12.28 2.13 -9.47
CA GLY A 48 -12.82 0.83 -9.85
C GLY A 48 -12.35 -0.32 -8.97
N GLU A 49 -11.11 -0.27 -8.53
CA GLU A 49 -10.58 -1.35 -7.67
C GLU A 49 -11.29 -1.45 -6.32
N MET A 50 -11.93 -0.37 -5.85
CA MET A 50 -12.73 -0.43 -4.63
C MET A 50 -13.92 -1.36 -4.78
N ASP A 51 -14.51 -1.42 -5.97
CA ASP A 51 -15.62 -2.33 -6.25
C ASP A 51 -15.12 -3.73 -6.64
N SER A 52 -14.09 -3.79 -7.48
CA SER A 52 -13.52 -5.07 -7.92
C SER A 52 -12.98 -5.88 -6.74
N SER A 53 -12.39 -5.22 -5.76
CA SER A 53 -11.85 -5.89 -4.59
C SER A 53 -12.91 -6.66 -3.82
N LYS A 54 -14.14 -6.13 -3.77
CA LYS A 54 -15.26 -6.79 -3.09
C LYS A 54 -15.64 -8.10 -3.76
N ARG A 55 -15.42 -8.20 -5.06
CA ARG A 55 -15.69 -9.41 -5.83
C ARG A 55 -14.58 -10.46 -5.70
N LEU A 56 -13.47 -10.09 -5.08
CA LEU A 56 -12.32 -10.97 -4.87
C LEU A 56 -12.14 -11.36 -3.40
N THR A 57 -13.12 -11.04 -2.55
CA THR A 57 -13.09 -11.47 -1.15
C THR A 57 -13.35 -12.95 -1.06
N PRO A 58 -12.83 -13.65 -0.06
CA PRO A 58 -12.05 -13.12 1.07
C PRO A 58 -10.54 -12.98 0.81
N GLU A 59 -10.04 -13.36 -0.35
CA GLU A 59 -8.61 -13.38 -0.62
C GLU A 59 -8.01 -11.98 -0.76
N PHE A 60 -8.78 -11.02 -1.27
CA PHE A 60 -8.31 -9.65 -1.48
C PHE A 60 -8.95 -8.69 -0.48
N GLU A 61 -8.11 -7.96 0.25
CA GLU A 61 -8.54 -6.91 1.17
C GLU A 61 -7.94 -5.58 0.73
N LEU A 62 -8.80 -4.57 0.54
CA LEU A 62 -8.38 -3.22 0.18
C LEU A 62 -8.59 -2.29 1.36
N ILE A 63 -7.54 -1.61 1.79
CA ILE A 63 -7.58 -0.68 2.92
C ILE A 63 -7.21 0.72 2.44
N PRO A 64 -8.17 1.66 2.43
CA PRO A 64 -7.84 3.06 2.13
C PRO A 64 -7.20 3.70 3.37
N ALA A 65 -5.91 3.96 3.30
CA ALA A 65 -5.18 4.58 4.41
C ALA A 65 -4.88 6.05 4.12
N GLY A 66 -5.18 6.51 2.91
CA GLY A 66 -4.87 7.87 2.50
C GLY A 66 -5.96 8.90 2.74
N LYS A 67 -7.01 8.56 3.48
CA LYS A 67 -8.15 9.45 3.70
C LYS A 67 -7.75 10.80 4.26
N GLY A 68 -6.76 10.84 5.13
CA GLY A 68 -6.25 12.08 5.69
C GLY A 68 -5.31 12.84 4.76
N PHE A 69 -4.84 12.22 3.66
CA PHE A 69 -3.89 12.84 2.74
C PHE A 69 -4.56 13.56 1.58
N VAL A 70 -5.78 13.18 1.22
CA VAL A 70 -6.49 13.71 0.06
C VAL A 70 -6.64 15.23 0.15
N GLY A 71 -6.93 15.73 1.33
CA GLY A 71 -7.13 17.15 1.54
C GLY A 71 -5.85 17.98 1.59
N ILE A 72 -4.69 17.38 1.60
CA ILE A 72 -3.44 18.12 1.80
C ILE A 72 -3.16 19.13 0.71
N LEU A 73 -3.46 18.79 -0.54
CA LEU A 73 -3.22 19.69 -1.67
C LEU A 73 -4.14 20.92 -1.64
N ASP A 74 -5.33 20.79 -1.05
CA ASP A 74 -6.33 21.85 -0.98
C ASP A 74 -6.75 22.16 0.46
N ASP A 75 -6.13 21.51 1.44
CA ASP A 75 -6.58 21.53 2.81
C ASP A 75 -5.76 22.48 3.67
N THR A 76 -6.45 23.15 4.61
CA THR A 76 -5.84 24.04 5.60
C THR A 76 -5.68 23.35 6.95
N SER A 77 -5.85 22.04 7.02
CA SER A 77 -5.71 21.29 8.26
C SER A 77 -4.30 21.45 8.87
N PRO A 78 -4.19 21.43 10.21
CA PRO A 78 -2.90 21.55 10.86
C PRO A 78 -1.93 20.44 10.45
N LYS A 79 -0.66 20.79 10.36
CA LYS A 79 0.40 19.84 10.03
C LYS A 79 0.41 18.63 10.96
N GLU A 80 0.15 18.86 12.24
CA GLU A 80 0.10 17.79 13.24
C GLU A 80 -0.97 16.73 12.91
N GLU A 81 -2.09 17.16 12.34
CA GLU A 81 -3.14 16.24 11.93
C GLU A 81 -2.68 15.35 10.79
N HIS A 82 -2.02 15.93 9.78
CA HIS A 82 -1.48 15.17 8.66
C HIS A 82 -0.40 14.18 9.13
N GLU A 83 0.45 14.61 10.06
CA GLU A 83 1.48 13.75 10.64
C GLU A 83 0.85 12.57 11.40
N ARG A 84 -0.26 12.83 12.11
CA ARG A 84 -0.99 11.78 12.82
C ARG A 84 -1.56 10.74 11.86
N TYR A 85 -2.21 11.19 10.77
CA TYR A 85 -2.74 10.26 9.76
C TYR A 85 -1.64 9.43 9.11
N ALA A 86 -0.50 10.08 8.81
CA ALA A 86 0.65 9.37 8.24
C ALA A 86 1.17 8.30 9.19
N LYS A 87 1.29 8.64 10.46
CA LYS A 87 1.74 7.71 11.49
C LYS A 87 0.78 6.53 11.62
N GLU A 88 -0.53 6.79 11.62
CA GLU A 88 -1.55 5.75 11.68
C GLU A 88 -1.48 4.83 10.46
N ALA A 89 -1.24 5.39 9.28
CA ALA A 89 -1.11 4.61 8.05
C ALA A 89 0.09 3.67 8.12
N ILE A 90 1.22 4.16 8.62
CA ILE A 90 2.43 3.34 8.80
C ILE A 90 2.19 2.24 9.82
N GLU A 91 1.50 2.53 10.91
CA GLU A 91 1.17 1.52 11.93
C GLU A 91 0.26 0.43 11.34
N THR A 92 -0.69 0.82 10.49
CA THR A 92 -1.54 -0.15 9.78
C THR A 92 -0.69 -1.05 8.89
N CYS A 93 0.25 -0.48 8.15
CA CYS A 93 1.16 -1.27 7.30
C CYS A 93 1.98 -2.26 8.13
N LYS A 94 2.53 -1.78 9.23
CA LYS A 94 3.34 -2.60 10.12
C LYS A 94 2.53 -3.77 10.67
N GLU A 95 1.32 -3.49 11.14
CA GLU A 95 0.43 -4.52 11.66
C GLU A 95 0.15 -5.60 10.61
N LYS A 96 -0.21 -5.18 9.39
CA LYS A 96 -0.53 -6.14 8.32
C LYS A 96 0.69 -6.94 7.88
N ILE A 97 1.83 -6.28 7.73
CA ILE A 97 3.07 -6.94 7.33
C ILE A 97 3.50 -7.99 8.36
N LEU A 98 3.43 -7.66 9.64
CA LEU A 98 3.88 -8.56 10.71
C LEU A 98 2.84 -9.60 11.10
N SER A 99 1.62 -9.50 10.59
CA SER A 99 0.53 -10.42 10.95
C SER A 99 0.74 -11.84 10.44
N GLU A 100 1.53 -12.01 9.39
CA GLU A 100 1.75 -13.29 8.70
C GLU A 100 0.47 -13.89 8.11
N LYS A 101 -0.55 -13.04 7.89
CA LYS A 101 -1.83 -13.48 7.31
C LYS A 101 -1.87 -13.34 5.79
N TYR A 102 -0.91 -12.66 5.20
CA TYR A 102 -0.93 -12.35 3.78
C TYR A 102 0.27 -12.93 3.06
N ASP A 103 0.06 -13.30 1.79
CA ASP A 103 1.12 -13.75 0.89
C ASP A 103 1.69 -12.58 0.09
N LEU A 104 0.87 -11.56 -0.16
CA LEU A 104 1.23 -10.37 -0.92
C LEU A 104 0.62 -9.14 -0.25
N ILE A 105 1.44 -8.12 -0.01
CA ILE A 105 0.98 -6.82 0.47
C ILE A 105 1.44 -5.77 -0.53
N ILE A 106 0.51 -4.91 -0.94
CA ILE A 106 0.77 -3.81 -1.87
C ILE A 106 0.59 -2.50 -1.11
N LEU A 107 1.63 -1.67 -1.12
CA LEU A 107 1.60 -0.33 -0.54
C LEU A 107 1.48 0.67 -1.70
N ASP A 108 0.24 0.96 -2.07
CA ASP A 108 -0.07 1.76 -3.26
C ASP A 108 0.13 3.24 -2.98
N GLU A 109 0.91 3.90 -3.82
CA GLU A 109 1.25 5.32 -3.72
C GLU A 109 2.09 5.69 -2.49
N ILE A 110 2.73 4.73 -1.83
CA ILE A 110 3.59 5.03 -0.68
C ILE A 110 4.81 5.87 -1.11
N ASN A 111 5.35 5.63 -2.31
CA ASN A 111 6.48 6.40 -2.82
C ASN A 111 6.10 7.87 -2.98
N TYR A 112 4.89 8.13 -3.50
CA TYR A 112 4.39 9.47 -3.66
C TYR A 112 4.17 10.15 -2.30
N ALA A 113 3.66 9.41 -1.32
CA ALA A 113 3.49 9.94 0.03
C ALA A 113 4.83 10.36 0.64
N VAL A 114 5.88 9.58 0.41
CA VAL A 114 7.23 9.95 0.83
C VAL A 114 7.69 11.22 0.10
N HIS A 115 7.48 11.27 -1.21
CA HIS A 115 7.86 12.43 -2.02
C HIS A 115 7.18 13.72 -1.53
N LEU A 116 5.92 13.63 -1.15
CA LEU A 116 5.17 14.77 -0.61
C LEU A 116 5.55 15.13 0.83
N GLY A 117 6.44 14.38 1.45
CA GLY A 117 6.86 14.63 2.82
C GLY A 117 5.86 14.19 3.88
N LEU A 118 4.85 13.41 3.49
CA LEU A 118 3.83 12.91 4.42
C LEU A 118 4.31 11.74 5.26
N ILE A 119 5.22 10.95 4.71
CA ILE A 119 5.78 9.77 5.36
C ILE A 119 7.29 9.86 5.30
N ASN A 120 7.94 9.55 6.42
CA ASN A 120 9.39 9.52 6.50
C ASN A 120 9.93 8.29 5.78
N ILE A 121 10.94 8.47 4.92
CA ILE A 121 11.55 7.37 4.16
C ILE A 121 12.09 6.28 5.10
N GLN A 122 12.61 6.64 6.27
CA GLN A 122 13.13 5.66 7.22
C GLN A 122 12.04 4.72 7.71
N SER A 123 10.82 5.23 7.88
CA SER A 123 9.68 4.38 8.27
C SER A 123 9.41 3.31 7.22
N VAL A 124 9.51 3.68 5.93
CA VAL A 124 9.30 2.74 4.82
C VAL A 124 10.42 1.71 4.78
N ILE A 125 11.67 2.16 4.94
CA ILE A 125 12.82 1.27 4.96
C ILE A 125 12.70 0.24 6.09
N GLU A 126 12.22 0.66 7.24
CA GLU A 126 11.99 -0.26 8.37
C GLU A 126 10.90 -1.29 8.08
N LEU A 127 9.84 -0.89 7.39
CA LEU A 127 8.81 -1.84 6.96
C LEU A 127 9.43 -2.93 6.08
N ILE A 128 10.28 -2.53 5.15
CA ILE A 128 10.95 -3.47 4.24
C ILE A 128 11.89 -4.40 5.01
N LYS A 129 12.68 -3.85 5.92
CA LYS A 129 13.65 -4.63 6.70
C LYS A 129 12.99 -5.65 7.61
N ASN A 130 11.83 -5.33 8.14
CA ASN A 130 11.11 -6.18 9.08
C ASN A 130 10.12 -7.12 8.40
N LYS A 131 10.10 -7.13 7.08
CA LYS A 131 9.20 -7.98 6.30
C LYS A 131 9.45 -9.46 6.63
N PRO A 132 8.39 -10.24 6.91
CA PRO A 132 8.54 -11.69 7.01
C PRO A 132 9.15 -12.27 5.73
N LYS A 133 9.92 -13.31 5.89
CA LYS A 133 10.76 -13.85 4.81
C LYS A 133 9.96 -14.25 3.57
N LYS A 134 8.77 -14.82 3.75
CA LYS A 134 7.95 -15.35 2.65
C LYS A 134 6.99 -14.32 2.05
N LEU A 135 6.81 -13.18 2.67
CA LEU A 135 5.89 -12.18 2.19
C LEU A 135 6.45 -11.47 0.95
N ASP A 136 5.62 -11.35 -0.08
CA ASP A 136 5.91 -10.47 -1.21
C ASP A 136 5.38 -9.08 -0.88
N LEU A 137 6.24 -8.08 -1.00
CA LEU A 137 5.90 -6.70 -0.71
C LEU A 137 6.10 -5.85 -1.95
N VAL A 138 5.05 -5.13 -2.35
CA VAL A 138 5.07 -4.28 -3.54
C VAL A 138 4.81 -2.83 -3.12
N LEU A 139 5.66 -1.93 -3.55
CA LEU A 139 5.51 -0.49 -3.31
C LEU A 139 5.33 0.20 -4.65
N THR A 140 4.38 1.14 -4.72
CA THR A 140 4.17 1.90 -5.95
C THR A 140 4.24 3.40 -5.71
N GLY A 141 4.45 4.14 -6.78
CA GLY A 141 4.38 5.59 -6.76
C GLY A 141 5.40 6.24 -7.66
N ASN A 142 5.07 7.46 -8.06
CA ASN A 142 5.95 8.29 -8.86
C ASN A 142 7.06 8.84 -7.94
N HIS A 143 8.25 8.36 -8.08
CA HIS A 143 9.51 8.69 -7.35
C HIS A 143 10.04 7.57 -6.45
#